data_0fcbcaaa969fcfb5f10105647631f9e6
#
_entry.id   0fcbcaaa969fcfb5f10105647631f9e6
#
_cell.length_a   1.000
_cell.length_b   1.000
_cell.length_c   1.000
_cell.angle_alpha   90.00
_cell.angle_beta   90.00
_cell.angle_gamma   90.00
#
_symmetry.space_group_name_H-M   'P 1'
#
loop_
_entity.id
_entity.type
_entity.pdbx_description
1 polymer ?
#
loop_
_entity_poly.entity_id
_entity_poly.type
_entity_poly.pdbx_seq_one_letter_code
_entity_poly.pdbx_strand_id
1 'polypeptide(L)'
;MKTTKQNKLSLKLLGKIFAIVLILLLSLISFAGIYKMDKNAMKNLIPKYKLGMDLYGARNIKIKVDDSTETKKYDSEGNLITEDSETTDENVTEKEEPINAPESLTLDNYQATRDTIIKRLEYMKVSDYLIRFDEATGEINLEIPEDSNADYISQYVITKGEFKISDNDTQEVLLDNSDIKKA
;
A
#
# COMPACT_ATOMS: atom_id res chain seq x y z
N MET A 1 -68.04 -8.82 45.43
CA MET A 1 -67.44 -9.34 44.19
C MET A 1 -66.79 -8.19 43.40
N LYS A 2 -65.43 -8.11 43.44
CA LYS A 2 -64.74 -7.09 42.67
C LYS A 2 -64.38 -7.72 41.31
N THR A 3 -65.05 -7.25 40.27
CA THR A 3 -64.71 -7.63 38.88
C THR A 3 -63.40 -6.99 38.45
N THR A 4 -62.38 -7.81 38.31
CA THR A 4 -61.08 -7.43 37.79
C THR A 4 -61.25 -7.08 36.29
N LYS A 5 -61.18 -5.78 35.93
CA LYS A 5 -61.10 -5.34 34.56
C LYS A 5 -59.78 -5.83 33.94
N GLN A 6 -59.81 -6.90 33.18
CA GLN A 6 -58.69 -7.27 32.34
C GLN A 6 -58.53 -6.18 31.27
N ASN A 7 -57.45 -5.40 31.38
CA ASN A 7 -57.04 -4.46 30.32
C ASN A 7 -56.58 -5.31 29.13
N LYS A 8 -57.48 -5.53 28.16
CA LYS A 8 -57.09 -6.05 26.84
C LYS A 8 -56.22 -5.00 26.16
N LEU A 9 -54.91 -5.21 26.18
CA LEU A 9 -54.00 -4.37 25.39
C LEU A 9 -54.53 -4.37 23.96
N SER A 10 -54.81 -3.17 23.40
CA SER A 10 -55.25 -3.04 22.01
C SER A 10 -54.22 -3.65 21.10
N LEU A 11 -54.63 -4.50 20.14
CA LEU A 11 -53.75 -5.13 19.16
C LEU A 11 -52.82 -4.11 18.46
N LYS A 12 -53.32 -2.88 18.27
CA LYS A 12 -52.54 -1.76 17.71
C LYS A 12 -51.45 -1.27 18.67
N LEU A 13 -51.66 -1.31 19.99
CA LEU A 13 -50.66 -0.94 20.98
C LEU A 13 -49.58 -2.02 21.06
N LEU A 14 -49.95 -3.27 21.00
CA LEU A 14 -49.05 -4.41 21.00
C LEU A 14 -48.12 -4.35 19.76
N GLY A 15 -48.65 -4.03 18.56
CA GLY A 15 -47.85 -3.85 17.33
C GLY A 15 -46.86 -2.72 17.45
N LYS A 16 -47.22 -1.59 18.06
CA LYS A 16 -46.29 -0.48 18.29
C LYS A 16 -45.18 -0.83 19.23
N ILE A 17 -45.47 -1.54 20.34
CA ILE A 17 -44.47 -2.00 21.29
C ILE A 17 -43.51 -2.99 20.62
N PHE A 18 -44.03 -3.93 19.83
CA PHE A 18 -43.21 -4.88 19.07
C PHE A 18 -42.26 -4.18 18.09
N ALA A 19 -42.74 -3.16 17.34
CA ALA A 19 -41.92 -2.40 16.43
C ALA A 19 -40.78 -1.66 17.16
N ILE A 20 -41.06 -1.05 18.31
CA ILE A 20 -40.04 -0.36 19.12
C ILE A 20 -38.98 -1.36 19.63
N VAL A 21 -39.42 -2.52 20.16
CA VAL A 21 -38.51 -3.57 20.64
C VAL A 21 -37.65 -4.10 19.48
N LEU A 22 -38.22 -4.30 18.30
CA LEU A 22 -37.51 -4.75 17.12
C LEU A 22 -36.41 -3.75 16.69
N ILE A 23 -36.76 -2.45 16.67
CA ILE A 23 -35.78 -1.38 16.32
C ILE A 23 -34.66 -1.34 17.35
N LEU A 24 -34.96 -1.42 18.64
CA LEU A 24 -33.95 -1.45 19.70
C LEU A 24 -33.04 -2.68 19.57
N LEU A 25 -33.60 -3.85 19.26
CA LEU A 25 -32.84 -5.08 19.08
C LEU A 25 -31.94 -5.01 17.85
N LEU A 26 -32.42 -4.50 16.73
CA LEU A 26 -31.61 -4.26 15.53
C LEU A 26 -30.49 -3.25 15.78
N SER A 27 -30.79 -2.16 16.52
CA SER A 27 -29.78 -1.17 16.91
C SER A 27 -28.69 -1.82 17.78
N LEU A 28 -29.09 -2.61 18.78
CA LEU A 28 -28.16 -3.28 19.68
C LEU A 28 -27.27 -4.30 18.91
N ILE A 29 -27.84 -5.06 17.98
CA ILE A 29 -27.10 -5.98 17.11
C ILE A 29 -26.11 -5.19 16.22
N SER A 30 -26.51 -4.03 15.70
CA SER A 30 -25.64 -3.20 14.87
C SER A 30 -24.41 -2.70 15.61
N PHE A 31 -24.55 -2.35 16.89
CA PHE A 31 -23.42 -1.88 17.72
C PHE A 31 -22.60 -3.01 18.33
N ALA A 32 -23.27 -4.03 18.89
CA ALA A 32 -22.60 -5.13 19.58
C ALA A 32 -22.00 -6.17 18.62
N GLY A 33 -22.57 -6.31 17.41
CA GLY A 33 -22.19 -7.34 16.46
C GLY A 33 -22.88 -8.69 16.73
N ILE A 34 -22.77 -9.59 15.76
CA ILE A 34 -23.21 -10.99 15.88
C ILE A 34 -21.96 -11.87 15.88
N TYR A 35 -21.70 -12.53 17.01
CA TYR A 35 -20.55 -13.40 17.15
C TYR A 35 -20.93 -14.86 16.93
N LYS A 36 -20.19 -15.54 16.08
CA LYS A 36 -20.29 -16.98 15.85
C LYS A 36 -18.99 -17.65 16.29
N MET A 37 -19.11 -18.77 16.97
CA MET A 37 -17.95 -19.60 17.30
C MET A 37 -17.54 -20.40 16.09
N ASP A 38 -16.33 -20.19 15.58
CA ASP A 38 -15.74 -20.91 14.48
C ASP A 38 -14.33 -21.37 14.88
N LYS A 39 -14.09 -22.68 14.87
CA LYS A 39 -12.79 -23.32 15.19
C LYS A 39 -12.10 -22.75 16.45
N ASN A 40 -12.84 -22.69 17.58
CA ASN A 40 -12.37 -22.14 18.86
C ASN A 40 -12.08 -20.62 18.88
N ALA A 41 -12.50 -19.86 17.88
CA ALA A 41 -12.42 -18.41 17.86
C ALA A 41 -13.80 -17.76 17.69
N MET A 42 -14.06 -16.69 18.43
CA MET A 42 -15.27 -15.88 18.25
C MET A 42 -15.10 -14.94 17.06
N LYS A 43 -15.87 -15.15 16.00
CA LYS A 43 -15.85 -14.34 14.80
C LYS A 43 -17.11 -13.49 14.71
N ASN A 44 -16.94 -12.18 14.54
CA ASN A 44 -18.06 -11.27 14.28
C ASN A 44 -18.52 -11.46 12.83
N LEU A 45 -19.82 -11.72 12.64
CA LEU A 45 -20.45 -11.87 11.31
C LEU A 45 -20.72 -10.53 10.65
N ILE A 46 -20.77 -9.44 11.42
CA ILE A 46 -20.97 -8.10 10.87
C ILE A 46 -19.59 -7.59 10.41
N PRO A 47 -19.43 -7.24 9.13
CA PRO A 47 -18.17 -6.68 8.64
C PRO A 47 -17.87 -5.37 9.38
N LYS A 48 -16.60 -5.17 9.76
CA LYS A 48 -16.15 -3.91 10.32
C LYS A 48 -16.34 -2.81 9.28
N TYR A 49 -16.93 -1.69 9.68
CA TYR A 49 -16.99 -0.52 8.83
C TYR A 49 -15.57 -0.03 8.54
N LYS A 50 -15.24 0.13 7.26
CA LYS A 50 -14.02 0.85 6.88
C LYS A 50 -14.33 2.34 7.01
N LEU A 51 -13.68 2.99 7.95
CA LEU A 51 -13.71 4.44 8.07
C LEU A 51 -12.80 5.02 6.99
N GLY A 52 -13.25 6.08 6.31
CA GLY A 52 -12.42 6.81 5.37
C GLY A 52 -11.25 7.53 6.08
N MET A 53 -10.30 8.03 5.30
CA MET A 53 -9.11 8.74 5.81
C MET A 53 -9.45 9.92 6.73
N ASP A 54 -10.59 10.57 6.51
CA ASP A 54 -11.06 11.71 7.31
C ASP A 54 -11.33 11.36 8.78
N LEU A 55 -11.74 10.12 9.05
CA LEU A 55 -12.11 9.63 10.39
C LEU A 55 -11.05 8.72 11.01
N TYR A 56 -10.29 8.02 10.20
CA TYR A 56 -9.28 7.06 10.65
C TYR A 56 -7.90 7.70 10.76
N GLY A 57 -7.67 8.79 10.05
CA GLY A 57 -6.39 9.42 9.84
C GLY A 57 -5.76 8.98 8.52
N ALA A 58 -4.87 9.83 8.02
CA ALA A 58 -4.15 9.58 6.79
C ALA A 58 -2.64 9.68 7.02
N ARG A 59 -1.90 8.76 6.42
CA ARG A 59 -0.44 8.84 6.31
C ARG A 59 -0.07 9.53 5.01
N ASN A 60 0.74 10.57 5.11
CA ASN A 60 1.29 11.25 3.96
C ASN A 60 2.69 10.71 3.65
N ILE A 61 2.90 10.26 2.42
CA ILE A 61 4.16 9.74 1.92
C ILE A 61 4.62 10.66 0.80
N LYS A 62 5.75 11.30 1.01
CA LYS A 62 6.36 12.18 0.03
C LYS A 62 7.47 11.43 -0.70
N ILE A 63 7.29 11.21 -2.00
CA ILE A 63 8.24 10.51 -2.87
C ILE A 63 8.88 11.57 -3.77
N LYS A 64 10.21 11.61 -3.74
CA LYS A 64 11.00 12.52 -4.57
C LYS A 64 11.96 11.72 -5.43
N VAL A 65 12.42 12.35 -6.51
CA VAL A 65 13.56 11.85 -7.26
C VAL A 65 14.77 11.85 -6.35
N ASP A 66 15.54 10.79 -6.40
CA ASP A 66 16.83 10.72 -5.71
C ASP A 66 17.85 11.56 -6.49
N ASP A 67 18.25 12.68 -5.89
CA ASP A 67 19.22 13.64 -6.42
C ASP A 67 20.63 13.43 -5.83
N SER A 68 20.83 12.33 -5.11
CA SER A 68 22.13 11.98 -4.57
C SER A 68 23.11 11.56 -5.68
N THR A 69 24.40 11.65 -5.37
CA THR A 69 25.49 11.20 -6.22
C THR A 69 26.10 9.91 -5.68
N GLU A 70 26.59 9.07 -6.57
CA GLU A 70 27.39 7.89 -6.23
C GLU A 70 28.81 8.04 -6.82
N THR A 71 29.79 7.52 -6.10
CA THR A 71 31.16 7.49 -6.58
C THR A 71 31.35 6.27 -7.47
N LYS A 72 31.58 6.50 -8.77
CA LYS A 72 31.94 5.45 -9.73
C LYS A 72 33.44 5.41 -9.95
N LYS A 73 33.96 4.20 -10.12
CA LYS A 73 35.38 3.95 -10.41
C LYS A 73 35.55 3.61 -11.88
N TYR A 74 36.50 4.25 -12.50
CA TYR A 74 36.83 4.06 -13.91
C TYR A 74 38.29 3.63 -14.05
N ASP A 75 38.57 2.73 -14.99
CA ASP A 75 39.93 2.36 -15.35
C ASP A 75 40.64 3.47 -16.14
N SER A 76 41.90 3.25 -16.46
CA SER A 76 42.72 4.19 -17.28
C SER A 76 42.19 4.41 -18.69
N GLU A 77 41.34 3.52 -19.20
CA GLU A 77 40.67 3.59 -20.50
C GLU A 77 39.31 4.26 -20.45
N GLY A 78 38.79 4.56 -19.23
CA GLY A 78 37.50 5.19 -19.01
C GLY A 78 36.34 4.23 -18.94
N ASN A 79 36.57 2.93 -18.75
CA ASN A 79 35.50 1.96 -18.55
C ASN A 79 35.10 1.88 -17.06
N LEU A 80 33.82 1.69 -16.82
CA LEU A 80 33.30 1.53 -15.45
C LEU A 80 33.81 0.21 -14.84
N ILE A 81 34.43 0.30 -13.67
CA ILE A 81 34.84 -0.85 -12.88
C ILE A 81 33.67 -1.29 -12.04
N THR A 82 33.11 -2.49 -12.32
CA THR A 82 32.08 -3.12 -11.49
C THR A 82 32.74 -4.03 -10.43
N GLU A 83 32.07 -4.32 -9.34
CA GLU A 83 32.60 -5.14 -8.24
C GLU A 83 33.07 -6.53 -8.68
N ASP A 84 32.57 -7.03 -9.82
CA ASP A 84 32.93 -8.34 -10.39
C ASP A 84 34.14 -8.28 -11.34
N SER A 85 34.69 -7.08 -11.64
CA SER A 85 35.84 -6.95 -12.51
C SER A 85 37.13 -7.01 -11.67
N GLU A 86 37.87 -8.11 -11.76
CA GLU A 86 39.24 -8.25 -11.23
C GLU A 86 40.18 -7.33 -12.04
N THR A 87 40.11 -6.02 -11.85
CA THR A 87 41.07 -5.08 -12.44
C THR A 87 42.17 -4.80 -11.42
N THR A 88 43.38 -5.22 -11.76
CA THR A 88 44.63 -4.92 -11.07
C THR A 88 45.25 -3.58 -11.53
N ASP A 89 44.43 -2.66 -12.05
CA ASP A 89 44.90 -1.36 -12.52
C ASP A 89 45.24 -0.42 -11.36
N GLU A 90 46.50 0.03 -11.28
CA GLU A 90 46.97 1.01 -10.29
C GLU A 90 46.42 2.44 -10.50
N ASN A 91 45.78 2.73 -11.64
CA ASN A 91 45.24 4.04 -12.00
C ASN A 91 43.72 4.02 -12.09
N VAL A 92 43.06 3.96 -10.95
CA VAL A 92 41.60 4.09 -10.85
C VAL A 92 41.24 5.56 -10.67
N THR A 93 40.36 6.08 -11.52
CA THR A 93 39.78 7.43 -11.39
C THR A 93 38.39 7.33 -10.76
N GLU A 94 38.19 8.00 -9.65
CA GLU A 94 36.86 8.12 -9.02
C GLU A 94 36.15 9.38 -9.53
N LYS A 95 34.89 9.21 -9.93
CA LYS A 95 33.99 10.32 -10.32
C LYS A 95 32.69 10.24 -9.53
N GLU A 96 32.23 11.38 -9.05
CA GLU A 96 30.88 11.51 -8.51
C GLU A 96 29.92 11.72 -9.65
N GLU A 97 28.95 10.82 -9.80
CA GLU A 97 27.90 10.93 -10.79
C GLU A 97 26.53 10.83 -10.12
N PRO A 98 25.52 11.55 -10.62
CA PRO A 98 24.17 11.43 -10.08
C PRO A 98 23.65 10.01 -10.28
N ILE A 99 22.97 9.46 -9.25
CA ILE A 99 22.34 8.13 -9.30
C ILE A 99 21.34 8.05 -10.47
N ASN A 100 20.58 9.13 -10.68
CA ASN A 100 19.69 9.27 -11.82
C ASN A 100 20.33 10.14 -12.89
N ALA A 101 20.57 9.57 -14.07
CA ALA A 101 21.07 10.31 -15.19
C ALA A 101 20.11 11.45 -15.56
N PRO A 102 20.60 12.69 -15.82
CA PRO A 102 19.73 13.83 -16.12
C PRO A 102 18.77 13.58 -17.30
N GLU A 103 19.17 12.79 -18.28
CA GLU A 103 18.33 12.38 -19.42
C GLU A 103 17.17 11.47 -19.04
N SER A 104 17.21 10.81 -17.88
CA SER A 104 16.13 9.99 -17.36
C SER A 104 15.08 10.80 -16.60
N LEU A 105 15.39 12.04 -16.23
CA LEU A 105 14.51 12.93 -15.47
C LEU A 105 13.54 13.66 -16.41
N THR A 106 12.67 12.90 -17.05
CA THR A 106 11.68 13.39 -18.02
C THR A 106 10.27 13.26 -17.47
N LEU A 107 9.35 14.08 -18.01
CA LEU A 107 7.94 14.01 -17.66
C LEU A 107 7.36 12.61 -17.88
N ASP A 108 7.74 11.95 -18.98
CA ASP A 108 7.26 10.60 -19.32
C ASP A 108 7.69 9.59 -18.25
N ASN A 109 8.93 9.66 -17.77
CA ASN A 109 9.43 8.78 -16.72
C ASN A 109 8.77 9.10 -15.36
N TYR A 110 8.50 10.36 -15.07
CA TYR A 110 7.75 10.75 -13.86
C TYR A 110 6.33 10.21 -13.90
N GLN A 111 5.65 10.31 -15.05
CA GLN A 111 4.31 9.75 -15.22
C GLN A 111 4.31 8.23 -15.14
N ALA A 112 5.30 7.55 -15.73
CA ALA A 112 5.45 6.11 -15.62
C ALA A 112 5.67 5.65 -14.17
N THR A 113 6.43 6.43 -13.39
CA THR A 113 6.63 6.18 -11.96
C THR A 113 5.32 6.31 -11.18
N ARG A 114 4.57 7.40 -11.39
CA ARG A 114 3.24 7.59 -10.80
C ARG A 114 2.31 6.42 -11.13
N ASP A 115 2.25 6.02 -12.39
CA ASP A 115 1.38 4.93 -12.85
C ASP A 115 1.80 3.58 -12.24
N THR A 116 3.09 3.37 -12.03
CA THR A 116 3.61 2.20 -11.32
C THR A 116 3.14 2.17 -9.86
N ILE A 117 3.17 3.32 -9.18
CA ILE A 117 2.66 3.46 -7.82
C ILE A 117 1.17 3.14 -7.77
N ILE A 118 0.38 3.67 -8.70
CA ILE A 118 -1.06 3.39 -8.80
C ILE A 118 -1.31 1.89 -8.97
N LYS A 119 -0.62 1.24 -9.91
CA LYS A 119 -0.74 -0.21 -10.13
C LYS A 119 -0.39 -1.03 -8.88
N ARG A 120 0.62 -0.60 -8.11
CA ARG A 120 0.99 -1.25 -6.85
C ARG A 120 -0.12 -1.13 -5.80
N LEU A 121 -0.71 0.07 -5.66
CA LEU A 121 -1.84 0.31 -4.76
C LEU A 121 -3.07 -0.53 -5.16
N GLU A 122 -3.37 -0.61 -6.44
CA GLU A 122 -4.45 -1.45 -6.96
C GLU A 122 -4.20 -2.94 -6.68
N TYR A 123 -2.97 -3.41 -6.90
CA TYR A 123 -2.57 -4.79 -6.59
C TYR A 123 -2.76 -5.12 -5.11
N MET A 124 -2.40 -4.20 -4.23
CA MET A 124 -2.62 -4.32 -2.78
C MET A 124 -4.07 -4.10 -2.36
N LYS A 125 -4.98 -3.79 -3.31
CA LYS A 125 -6.40 -3.50 -3.07
C LYS A 125 -6.62 -2.32 -2.12
N VAL A 126 -5.74 -1.34 -2.16
CA VAL A 126 -5.92 -0.07 -1.48
C VAL A 126 -6.90 0.74 -2.30
N SER A 127 -8.11 0.93 -1.80
CA SER A 127 -9.20 1.61 -2.53
C SER A 127 -9.38 3.08 -2.14
N ASP A 128 -8.81 3.46 -1.01
CA ASP A 128 -8.94 4.82 -0.46
C ASP A 128 -7.53 5.42 -0.38
N TYR A 129 -7.17 6.23 -1.39
CA TYR A 129 -5.89 6.93 -1.45
C TYR A 129 -6.05 8.22 -2.26
N LEU A 130 -5.16 9.18 -2.01
CA LEU A 130 -5.07 10.41 -2.78
C LEU A 130 -3.64 10.57 -3.28
N ILE A 131 -3.47 10.74 -4.59
CA ILE A 131 -2.18 11.04 -5.22
C ILE A 131 -2.21 12.46 -5.77
N ARG A 132 -1.22 13.26 -5.37
CA ARG A 132 -0.89 14.54 -5.99
C ARG A 132 0.47 14.42 -6.63
N PHE A 133 0.56 14.81 -7.88
CA PHE A 133 1.77 14.69 -8.70
C PHE A 133 2.18 16.06 -9.23
N ASP A 134 3.45 16.41 -9.02
CA ASP A 134 4.06 17.60 -9.58
C ASP A 134 4.84 17.22 -10.85
N GLU A 135 4.35 17.66 -12.01
CA GLU A 135 4.93 17.33 -13.31
C GLU A 135 6.30 18.00 -13.54
N ALA A 136 6.58 19.10 -12.84
CA ALA A 136 7.83 19.84 -13.02
C ALA A 136 9.01 19.19 -12.28
N THR A 137 8.74 18.60 -11.13
CA THR A 137 9.77 18.04 -10.23
C THR A 137 9.73 16.52 -10.14
N GLY A 138 8.66 15.88 -10.65
CA GLY A 138 8.42 14.45 -10.46
C GLY A 138 8.03 14.08 -9.02
N GLU A 139 7.78 15.06 -8.15
CA GLU A 139 7.39 14.82 -6.77
C GLU A 139 5.98 14.21 -6.68
N ILE A 140 5.83 13.15 -5.92
CA ILE A 140 4.55 12.49 -5.67
C ILE A 140 4.23 12.56 -4.20
N ASN A 141 3.07 13.13 -3.87
CA ASN A 141 2.50 13.12 -2.53
C ASN A 141 1.35 12.11 -2.50
N LEU A 142 1.55 11.02 -1.76
CA LEU A 142 0.60 9.94 -1.60
C LEU A 142 0.01 9.96 -0.20
N GLU A 143 -1.32 10.05 -0.09
CA GLU A 143 -2.06 9.91 1.16
C GLU A 143 -2.77 8.56 1.16
N ILE A 144 -2.57 7.77 2.21
CA ILE A 144 -3.20 6.46 2.43
C ILE A 144 -3.82 6.40 3.83
N PRO A 145 -4.83 5.54 4.08
CA PRO A 145 -5.38 5.36 5.42
C PRO A 145 -4.31 4.92 6.41
N GLU A 146 -4.33 5.49 7.62
CA GLU A 146 -3.45 5.10 8.73
C GLU A 146 -4.00 3.85 9.43
N ASP A 147 -3.99 2.73 8.74
CA ASP A 147 -4.43 1.43 9.26
C ASP A 147 -3.24 0.50 9.55
N SER A 148 -3.54 -0.73 9.98
CA SER A 148 -2.51 -1.74 10.30
C SER A 148 -1.62 -2.13 9.12
N ASN A 149 -1.97 -1.75 7.89
CA ASN A 149 -1.22 -2.06 6.68
C ASN A 149 -0.40 -0.88 6.17
N ALA A 150 -0.56 0.31 6.77
CA ALA A 150 0.06 1.55 6.28
C ALA A 150 1.59 1.44 6.19
N ASP A 151 2.26 0.78 7.15
CA ASP A 151 3.71 0.56 7.10
C ASP A 151 4.11 -0.32 5.93
N TYR A 152 3.40 -1.44 5.73
CA TYR A 152 3.65 -2.35 4.63
C TYR A 152 3.42 -1.68 3.27
N ILE A 153 2.32 -0.94 3.12
CA ILE A 153 2.00 -0.19 1.90
C ILE A 153 3.08 0.83 1.60
N SER A 154 3.51 1.60 2.62
CA SER A 154 4.55 2.61 2.49
C SER A 154 5.86 2.02 1.97
N GLN A 155 6.30 0.90 2.52
CA GLN A 155 7.51 0.21 2.08
C GLN A 155 7.37 -0.36 0.66
N TYR A 156 6.26 -1.06 0.39
CA TYR A 156 6.05 -1.72 -0.90
C TYR A 156 5.96 -0.73 -2.06
N VAL A 157 5.36 0.43 -1.84
CA VAL A 157 5.19 1.47 -2.88
C VAL A 157 6.54 1.99 -3.37
N ILE A 158 7.52 2.18 -2.47
CA ILE A 158 8.84 2.73 -2.77
C ILE A 158 9.91 1.68 -3.10
N THR A 159 9.65 0.40 -2.81
CA THR A 159 10.63 -0.66 -3.03
C THR A 159 10.96 -0.81 -4.51
N LYS A 160 12.25 -0.83 -4.84
CA LYS A 160 12.73 -1.15 -6.18
C LYS A 160 12.39 -2.60 -6.51
N GLY A 161 11.74 -2.84 -7.66
CA GLY A 161 11.48 -4.19 -8.13
C GLY A 161 12.80 -4.89 -8.50
N GLU A 162 12.97 -6.12 -8.04
CA GLU A 162 14.09 -6.97 -8.44
C GLU A 162 13.54 -8.20 -9.14
N PHE A 163 14.02 -8.45 -10.35
CA PHE A 163 13.71 -9.66 -11.11
C PHE A 163 14.99 -10.49 -11.22
N LYS A 164 14.90 -11.73 -10.75
CA LYS A 164 16.00 -12.70 -10.85
C LYS A 164 15.45 -14.05 -11.25
N ILE A 165 16.06 -14.69 -12.24
CA ILE A 165 15.87 -16.11 -12.52
C ILE A 165 17.20 -16.79 -12.22
N SER A 166 17.21 -17.70 -11.27
CA SER A 166 18.38 -18.49 -10.90
C SER A 166 18.12 -19.98 -11.12
N ASP A 167 19.17 -20.71 -11.43
CA ASP A 167 19.16 -22.16 -11.44
C ASP A 167 18.90 -22.70 -10.04
N ASN A 168 17.99 -23.67 -9.89
CA ASN A 168 17.58 -24.19 -8.59
C ASN A 168 18.70 -25.02 -7.90
N ASP A 169 19.56 -25.64 -8.68
CA ASP A 169 20.59 -26.56 -8.16
C ASP A 169 21.89 -25.83 -7.87
N THR A 170 22.31 -24.91 -8.74
CA THR A 170 23.58 -24.19 -8.64
C THR A 170 23.43 -22.82 -7.96
N GLN A 171 22.19 -22.29 -7.86
CA GLN A 171 21.89 -20.93 -7.40
C GLN A 171 22.53 -19.84 -8.28
N GLU A 172 23.02 -20.21 -9.46
CA GLU A 172 23.57 -19.26 -10.42
C GLU A 172 22.46 -18.41 -11.01
N VAL A 173 22.70 -17.07 -11.10
CA VAL A 173 21.73 -16.15 -11.70
C VAL A 173 21.81 -16.28 -13.21
N LEU A 174 20.70 -16.71 -13.83
CA LEU A 174 20.60 -16.91 -15.27
C LEU A 174 20.13 -15.63 -15.98
N LEU A 175 19.23 -14.86 -15.34
CA LEU A 175 18.70 -13.59 -15.85
C LEU A 175 18.41 -12.67 -14.68
N ASP A 176 18.66 -11.38 -14.85
CA ASP A 176 18.32 -10.35 -13.89
C ASP A 176 17.70 -9.09 -14.54
N ASN A 177 17.55 -8.02 -13.78
CA ASN A 177 16.99 -6.77 -14.26
C ASN A 177 17.77 -6.16 -15.43
N SER A 178 19.08 -6.42 -15.58
CA SER A 178 19.94 -5.87 -16.63
C SER A 178 19.66 -6.49 -18.01
N ASP A 179 19.15 -7.72 -18.01
CA ASP A 179 18.80 -8.46 -19.22
C ASP A 179 17.48 -7.98 -19.84
N ILE A 180 16.64 -7.27 -19.06
CA ILE A 180 15.34 -6.78 -19.51
C ILE A 180 15.52 -5.44 -20.22
N LYS A 181 15.57 -5.46 -21.54
CA LYS A 181 15.73 -4.24 -22.36
C LYS A 181 14.47 -3.40 -22.52
N LYS A 182 13.26 -4.00 -22.34
CA LYS A 182 11.94 -3.33 -22.31
C LYS A 182 10.94 -4.21 -21.61
N ALA A 183 10.16 -3.64 -20.70
CA ALA A 183 8.93 -4.22 -20.15
C ALA A 183 7.73 -3.42 -20.67
#